data_4135bec486edb10f306686c7f9a05ba5
#
_entry.id   4135bec486edb10f306686c7f9a05ba5
#
_cell.length_a   1.000
_cell.length_b   1.000
_cell.length_c   1.000
_cell.angle_alpha   90.00
_cell.angle_beta   90.00
_cell.angle_gamma   90.00
#
_symmetry.space_group_name_H-M   'P 1'
#
loop_
_entity.id
_entity.type
_entity.pdbx_description
1 polymer ?
#
loop_
_entity_poly.entity_id
_entity_poly.type
_entity_poly.pdbx_seq_one_letter_code
_entity_poly.pdbx_strand_id
1 'polypeptide(L)'
;MGNIKMPCPAIIAHRGACGYLPEHTLPAVELAHTFGADYIEQDVVLTSDGVPIVLHDVTLELTTNVAALFPERHRDDGLFYAIDFTLEEIKLLNAHERTDSDLSLIHI
;
A
#
# COMPACT_ATOMS: atom_id res chain seq x y z
N MET A 1 11.04 -20.32 -18.48
CA MET A 1 11.55 -19.07 -17.96
C MET A 1 13.05 -19.07 -17.97
N GLY A 2 13.64 -18.07 -18.57
CA GLY A 2 15.07 -17.96 -18.65
C GLY A 2 15.75 -17.75 -17.29
N ASN A 3 17.06 -17.74 -17.32
CA ASN A 3 17.87 -17.51 -16.14
C ASN A 3 17.91 -16.02 -15.82
N ILE A 4 16.97 -15.57 -14.99
CA ILE A 4 16.98 -14.20 -14.50
C ILE A 4 17.97 -14.14 -13.33
N LYS A 5 19.02 -13.37 -13.52
CA LYS A 5 19.99 -13.15 -12.46
C LYS A 5 19.68 -11.83 -11.78
N MET A 6 19.64 -11.89 -10.45
CA MET A 6 19.51 -10.67 -9.66
C MET A 6 20.83 -9.90 -9.71
N PRO A 7 20.80 -8.57 -9.96
CA PRO A 7 22.00 -7.74 -9.88
C PRO A 7 22.65 -7.85 -8.51
N CYS A 8 23.97 -7.64 -8.47
CA CYS A 8 24.71 -7.67 -7.22
C CYS A 8 25.52 -6.37 -7.07
N PRO A 9 25.19 -5.45 -6.15
CA PRO A 9 24.02 -5.52 -5.25
C PRO A 9 22.71 -5.25 -5.99
N ALA A 10 21.62 -5.84 -5.51
CA ALA A 10 20.28 -5.56 -6.00
C ALA A 10 19.63 -4.48 -5.15
N ILE A 11 18.87 -3.60 -5.78
CA ILE A 11 18.08 -2.56 -5.11
C ILE A 11 16.61 -2.97 -5.19
N ILE A 12 16.02 -3.22 -4.02
CA ILE A 12 14.62 -3.62 -3.90
C ILE A 12 13.85 -2.48 -3.26
N ALA A 13 12.89 -1.93 -3.99
CA ALA A 13 12.04 -0.86 -3.48
C ALA A 13 10.94 -1.46 -2.61
N HIS A 14 11.05 -1.28 -1.30
CA HIS A 14 10.09 -1.76 -0.31
C HIS A 14 8.81 -0.90 -0.38
N ARG A 15 7.71 -1.48 -0.87
CA ARG A 15 6.43 -0.78 -1.08
C ARG A 15 6.51 0.40 -2.06
N GLY A 16 7.43 0.33 -3.02
CA GLY A 16 7.75 1.44 -3.91
C GLY A 16 8.66 2.46 -3.26
N ALA A 17 8.68 3.69 -3.79
CA ALA A 17 9.48 4.77 -3.21
C ALA A 17 8.75 5.40 -2.01
N CYS A 18 8.50 4.61 -0.96
CA CYS A 18 7.64 4.96 0.16
C CYS A 18 8.20 6.06 1.08
N GLY A 19 9.48 6.38 0.96
CA GLY A 19 10.07 7.52 1.65
C GLY A 19 9.71 8.88 1.03
N TYR A 20 9.16 8.86 -0.17
CA TYR A 20 8.82 10.07 -0.93
C TYR A 20 7.34 10.20 -1.24
N LEU A 21 6.66 9.07 -1.46
CA LEU A 21 5.25 9.02 -1.85
C LEU A 21 4.53 7.94 -1.03
N PRO A 22 3.20 8.03 -0.90
CA PRO A 22 2.44 7.00 -0.16
C PRO A 22 2.75 5.59 -0.66
N GLU A 23 2.97 4.69 0.29
CA GLU A 23 3.35 3.31 0.00
C GLU A 23 2.32 2.61 -0.88
N HIS A 24 2.78 1.70 -1.74
CA HIS A 24 1.95 0.84 -2.59
C HIS A 24 1.00 1.60 -3.54
N THR A 25 1.29 2.86 -3.83
CA THR A 25 0.56 3.61 -4.85
C THR A 25 1.26 3.52 -6.19
N LEU A 26 0.52 3.72 -7.27
CA LEU A 26 1.13 3.75 -8.61
C LEU A 26 2.21 4.81 -8.72
N PRO A 27 2.03 6.04 -8.22
CA PRO A 27 3.12 7.02 -8.22
C PRO A 27 4.37 6.58 -7.48
N ALA A 28 4.23 5.86 -6.35
CA ALA A 28 5.39 5.36 -5.60
C ALA A 28 6.14 4.28 -6.40
N VAL A 29 5.42 3.41 -7.10
CA VAL A 29 6.01 2.39 -7.97
C VAL A 29 6.74 3.05 -9.14
N GLU A 30 6.12 4.01 -9.78
CA GLU A 30 6.70 4.72 -10.91
C GLU A 30 7.97 5.47 -10.51
N LEU A 31 7.96 6.13 -9.36
CA LEU A 31 9.13 6.84 -8.86
C LEU A 31 10.26 5.86 -8.54
N ALA A 32 9.96 4.71 -7.95
CA ALA A 32 10.97 3.68 -7.68
C ALA A 32 11.62 3.20 -8.98
N HIS A 33 10.83 3.01 -10.03
CA HIS A 33 11.35 2.65 -11.33
C HIS A 33 12.27 3.76 -11.88
N THR A 34 11.85 5.01 -11.78
CA THR A 34 12.63 6.17 -12.24
C THR A 34 13.96 6.26 -11.50
N PHE A 35 14.00 5.94 -10.21
CA PHE A 35 15.23 5.93 -9.42
C PHE A 35 16.14 4.74 -9.72
N GLY A 36 15.71 3.83 -10.57
CA GLY A 36 16.54 2.69 -10.98
C GLY A 36 16.49 1.49 -10.04
N ALA A 37 15.41 1.30 -9.30
CA ALA A 37 15.23 0.09 -8.51
C ALA A 37 15.20 -1.13 -9.44
N ASP A 38 15.82 -2.22 -9.00
CA ASP A 38 15.86 -3.46 -9.76
C ASP A 38 14.57 -4.27 -9.57
N TYR A 39 13.99 -4.18 -8.38
CA TYR A 39 12.76 -4.86 -8.01
C TYR A 39 11.87 -3.94 -7.19
N ILE A 40 10.57 -4.17 -7.27
CA ILE A 40 9.58 -3.48 -6.44
C ILE A 40 8.89 -4.54 -5.60
N GLU A 41 8.99 -4.39 -4.27
CA GLU A 41 8.33 -5.29 -3.35
C GLU A 41 6.87 -4.85 -3.16
N GLN A 42 5.96 -5.80 -3.22
CA GLN A 42 4.53 -5.55 -3.07
C GLN A 42 3.92 -6.55 -2.10
N ASP A 43 3.01 -6.05 -1.26
CA ASP A 43 2.19 -6.85 -0.37
C ASP A 43 0.78 -6.91 -0.94
N VAL A 44 0.07 -8.01 -0.73
CA VAL A 44 -1.26 -8.23 -1.31
C VAL A 44 -2.22 -8.70 -0.24
N VAL A 45 -3.42 -8.12 -0.24
CA VAL A 45 -4.55 -8.56 0.59
C VAL A 45 -5.78 -8.73 -0.31
N LEU A 46 -6.82 -9.40 0.22
CA LEU A 46 -8.04 -9.66 -0.55
C LEU A 46 -9.17 -8.74 -0.14
N THR A 47 -9.99 -8.37 -1.11
CA THR A 47 -11.26 -7.69 -0.89
C THR A 47 -12.35 -8.70 -0.55
N SER A 48 -13.57 -8.21 -0.18
CA SER A 48 -14.71 -9.08 0.12
C SER A 48 -15.17 -9.90 -1.08
N ASP A 49 -14.96 -9.39 -2.29
CA ASP A 49 -15.29 -10.09 -3.53
C ASP A 49 -14.10 -10.88 -4.10
N GLY A 50 -13.08 -11.11 -3.28
CA GLY A 50 -11.96 -12.00 -3.62
C GLY A 50 -10.94 -11.42 -4.59
N VAL A 51 -10.88 -10.10 -4.74
CA VAL A 51 -9.93 -9.45 -5.64
C VAL A 51 -8.66 -9.09 -4.86
N PRO A 52 -7.48 -9.52 -5.32
CA PRO A 52 -6.23 -9.12 -4.69
C PRO A 52 -5.94 -7.64 -4.96
N ILE A 53 -5.58 -6.92 -3.90
CA ILE A 53 -5.17 -5.52 -3.98
C ILE A 53 -3.80 -5.35 -3.34
N VAL A 54 -3.06 -4.35 -3.77
CA VAL A 54 -1.72 -4.07 -3.23
C VAL A 54 -1.87 -3.20 -1.99
N LEU A 55 -1.65 -3.80 -0.83
CA LEU A 55 -1.80 -3.16 0.47
C LEU A 55 -0.98 -3.95 1.48
N HIS A 56 -0.21 -3.26 2.34
CA HIS A 56 0.60 -3.95 3.34
C HIS A 56 -0.24 -4.47 4.52
N ASP A 57 -1.07 -3.61 5.10
CA ASP A 57 -1.86 -3.97 6.26
C ASP A 57 -3.17 -4.66 5.84
N VAL A 58 -3.70 -5.50 6.71
CA VAL A 58 -5.04 -6.07 6.48
C VAL A 58 -6.14 -5.03 6.72
N THR A 59 -5.80 -3.87 7.28
CA THR A 59 -6.72 -2.76 7.57
C THR A 59 -6.37 -1.52 6.75
N LEU A 60 -7.33 -0.62 6.59
CA LEU A 60 -7.27 0.49 5.64
C LEU A 60 -7.02 1.86 6.27
N GLU A 61 -7.25 2.00 7.58
CA GLU A 61 -7.30 3.33 8.23
C GLU A 61 -5.96 4.06 8.28
N LEU A 62 -4.86 3.34 8.30
CA LEU A 62 -3.53 3.97 8.44
C LEU A 62 -3.02 4.61 7.14
N THR A 63 -3.47 4.14 6.00
CA THR A 63 -2.97 4.59 4.70
C THR A 63 -4.05 5.08 3.75
N THR A 64 -5.32 5.14 4.19
CA THR A 64 -6.43 5.65 3.37
C THR A 64 -7.39 6.49 4.19
N ASN A 65 -8.27 7.20 3.49
CA ASN A 65 -9.34 7.99 4.09
C ASN A 65 -10.63 7.19 4.34
N VAL A 66 -10.52 5.89 4.61
CA VAL A 66 -11.67 5.00 4.77
C VAL A 66 -12.62 5.47 5.87
N ALA A 67 -12.10 5.97 6.99
CA ALA A 67 -12.93 6.43 8.10
C ALA A 67 -13.79 7.64 7.75
N ALA A 68 -13.33 8.48 6.82
CA ALA A 68 -14.09 9.62 6.35
C ALA A 68 -15.22 9.22 5.40
N LEU A 69 -14.99 8.22 4.53
CA LEU A 69 -15.95 7.78 3.53
C LEU A 69 -16.93 6.74 4.07
N PHE A 70 -16.47 5.87 4.95
CA PHE A 70 -17.26 4.75 5.50
C PHE A 70 -17.15 4.70 7.02
N PRO A 71 -17.55 5.76 7.76
CA PRO A 71 -17.26 5.87 9.18
C PRO A 71 -17.87 4.76 10.06
N GLU A 72 -18.93 4.11 9.59
CA GLU A 72 -19.60 3.07 10.35
C GLU A 72 -19.19 1.64 9.97
N ARG A 73 -18.29 1.50 9.00
CA ARG A 73 -17.91 0.19 8.47
C ARG A 73 -16.77 -0.48 9.25
N HIS A 74 -16.34 0.11 10.36
CA HIS A 74 -15.35 -0.53 11.23
C HIS A 74 -15.96 -1.73 11.96
N ARG A 75 -15.12 -2.67 12.35
CA ARG A 75 -15.50 -3.75 13.27
C ARG A 75 -15.52 -3.24 14.71
N ASP A 76 -15.84 -4.13 15.65
CA ASP A 76 -15.92 -3.78 17.07
C ASP A 76 -14.61 -3.28 17.65
N ASP A 77 -13.49 -3.62 17.04
CA ASP A 77 -12.17 -3.14 17.41
C ASP A 77 -11.87 -1.72 16.88
N GLY A 78 -12.78 -1.13 16.13
CA GLY A 78 -12.61 0.20 15.53
C GLY A 78 -11.80 0.21 14.24
N LEU A 79 -11.41 -0.95 13.73
CA LEU A 79 -10.56 -1.04 12.53
C LEU A 79 -11.38 -1.37 11.28
N PHE A 80 -10.87 -0.93 10.14
CA PHE A 80 -11.53 -1.09 8.83
C PHE A 80 -10.77 -2.14 8.03
N TYR A 81 -11.28 -3.37 8.01
CA TYR A 81 -10.61 -4.49 7.34
C TYR A 81 -10.88 -4.51 5.85
N ALA A 82 -9.82 -4.64 5.05
CA ALA A 82 -9.95 -4.67 3.60
C ALA A 82 -10.89 -5.77 3.11
N ILE A 83 -10.91 -6.92 3.79
CA ILE A 83 -11.76 -8.05 3.44
C ILE A 83 -13.26 -7.75 3.59
N ASP A 84 -13.62 -6.69 4.27
CA ASP A 84 -15.01 -6.27 4.47
C ASP A 84 -15.52 -5.32 3.38
N PHE A 85 -14.65 -4.92 2.44
CA PHE A 85 -14.96 -3.97 1.38
C PHE A 85 -14.82 -4.61 0.01
N THR A 86 -15.70 -4.23 -0.92
CA THR A 86 -15.57 -4.64 -2.32
C THR A 86 -14.48 -3.82 -3.01
N LEU A 87 -14.02 -4.31 -4.15
CA LEU A 87 -13.04 -3.55 -4.95
C LEU A 87 -13.59 -2.17 -5.33
N GLU A 88 -14.87 -2.09 -5.70
CA GLU A 88 -15.48 -0.81 -6.07
C GLU A 88 -15.45 0.19 -4.92
N GLU A 89 -15.73 -0.27 -3.71
CA GLU A 89 -15.66 0.58 -2.53
C GLU A 89 -14.23 1.04 -2.27
N ILE A 90 -13.26 0.15 -2.39
CA ILE A 90 -11.85 0.49 -2.18
C ILE A 90 -11.35 1.50 -3.22
N LYS A 91 -11.82 1.42 -4.45
CA LYS A 91 -11.45 2.37 -5.50
C LYS A 91 -11.92 3.80 -5.22
N LEU A 92 -12.87 3.99 -4.32
CA LEU A 92 -13.31 5.32 -3.91
C LEU A 92 -12.35 5.97 -2.92
N LEU A 93 -11.46 5.19 -2.32
CA LEU A 93 -10.55 5.68 -1.29
C LEU A 93 -9.36 6.43 -1.90
N ASN A 94 -8.84 7.38 -1.13
CA ASN A 94 -7.57 8.02 -1.44
C ASN A 94 -6.50 7.48 -0.50
N ALA A 95 -5.37 7.09 -1.07
CA ALA A 95 -4.21 6.69 -0.30
C ALA A 95 -3.47 7.92 0.22
N HIS A 96 -2.92 7.81 1.41
CA HIS A 96 -2.07 8.85 1.99
C HIS A 96 -0.91 8.19 2.73
N GLU A 97 0.02 9.01 3.22
CA GLU A 97 1.12 8.53 4.03
C GLU A 97 0.59 7.84 5.29
N ARG A 98 1.33 6.83 5.74
CA ARG A 98 0.98 6.07 6.93
C ARG A 98 0.88 6.99 8.14
N THR A 99 -0.18 6.84 8.93
CA THR A 99 -0.49 7.71 10.06
C THR A 99 -0.16 7.09 11.42
N ASP A 100 0.40 5.88 11.43
CA ASP A 100 0.75 5.22 12.68
C ASP A 100 2.05 5.78 13.24
N SER A 101 1.96 6.63 14.22
CA SER A 101 3.12 7.10 14.93
C SER A 101 3.96 8.17 14.21
N ASP A 102 5.19 8.21 14.54
CA ASP A 102 6.16 9.26 14.23
C ASP A 102 6.77 9.18 12.83
N LEU A 103 6.07 8.54 11.89
CA LEU A 103 6.58 8.41 10.54
C LEU A 103 6.78 9.74 9.84
N SER A 104 6.06 10.77 10.27
CA SER A 104 6.29 12.14 9.80
C SER A 104 7.72 12.59 10.01
N LEU A 105 8.45 11.98 10.92
CA LEU A 105 9.86 12.29 11.17
C LEU A 105 10.81 11.54 10.23
N ILE A 106 10.31 10.58 9.49
CA ILE A 106 11.11 9.69 8.65
C ILE A 106 10.97 10.02 7.17
N HIS A 107 9.97 10.80 6.82
CA HIS A 107 9.68 11.16 5.42
C HIS A 107 10.59 12.27 4.93
N ILE A 108 11.83 11.96 4.86
CA ILE A 108 12.79 12.98 4.44
C ILE A 108 13.47 12.55 3.16
#